data_301984eab37106ab05795f1a451afb9d
#
_entry.id   301984eab37106ab05795f1a451afb9d
#
_cell.length_a   1.000
_cell.length_b   1.000
_cell.length_c   1.000
_cell.angle_alpha   90.00
_cell.angle_beta   90.00
_cell.angle_gamma   90.00
#
_symmetry.space_group_name_H-M   'P 1'
#
loop_
_entity.id
_entity.type
_entity.pdbx_description
1 polymer ?
#
loop_
_entity_poly.entity_id
_entity_poly.type
_entity_poly.pdbx_seq_one_letter_code
_entity_poly.pdbx_strand_id
1 'polypeptide(L)'
;AQREQVFKKSKEEVKKLAVDGAILLRDLAAQTDGSFTFEYSPESFPGTEVDYAVEVCNSVLDVWKPDAEHKAIINIPTTVQIAMPHVFACQIEYIHKHLKYRDNVILSVHPHNDRGCGISDAEFGVLAGADRVEGTLFGNGERTGNVDIVTLAMNMVCHGVDPKLDFSNIAAIREKYERFTRMRVYERTPYAGDLVFTAFSGSHQDAISKGMAWREAGKSGERWDVPYLPIDPKDVGREYESDVIRINSQSGKGGVAFVLKQNFGMSLPDKMKEEVGYLIKGVSDHRHEELTPDMIYQIFNEHYINIKDVFDVPDCHFEQKDGIAASVTIEQNGERRVIETTGNGRLDAVSNAIKMYFGISYELAAYQEHAISEGSSSKAAAYVEIICQGKHFWGVGVDEDIIKSSIAALVSATNKMAKSENIIEGRDERIMEIMNYIQNNYVDVTMDVLAEKFGLSKPYLSKYIKEKSGMTFQ
;
A
#
# COMPACT_ATOMS: atom_id res chain seq x y z
N ALA A 1 -2.10 -47.51 -1.47
CA ALA A 1 -2.89 -47.33 -2.69
C ALA A 1 -2.17 -47.80 -3.93
N GLN A 2 -0.96 -47.32 -4.27
CA GLN A 2 -0.25 -47.70 -5.49
C GLN A 2 0.03 -49.20 -5.57
N ARG A 3 0.49 -49.82 -4.46
CA ARG A 3 0.75 -51.27 -4.37
C ARG A 3 -0.46 -52.10 -4.78
N GLU A 4 -1.65 -51.76 -4.31
CA GLU A 4 -2.88 -52.52 -4.52
C GLU A 4 -3.59 -52.15 -5.82
N GLN A 5 -3.71 -50.84 -6.09
CA GLN A 5 -4.53 -50.34 -7.19
C GLN A 5 -3.78 -50.29 -8.53
N VAL A 6 -2.50 -49.91 -8.52
CA VAL A 6 -1.71 -49.65 -9.72
C VAL A 6 -0.86 -50.91 -10.04
N PHE A 7 0.02 -51.26 -9.12
CA PHE A 7 0.97 -52.41 -9.38
C PHE A 7 0.29 -53.78 -9.21
N LYS A 8 -0.75 -53.87 -8.36
CA LYS A 8 -1.44 -55.09 -8.02
C LYS A 8 -0.45 -56.20 -7.53
N LYS A 9 0.47 -55.78 -6.66
CA LYS A 9 1.57 -56.60 -6.13
C LYS A 9 1.53 -56.66 -4.61
N SER A 10 2.07 -57.74 -4.06
CA SER A 10 2.28 -57.90 -2.63
C SER A 10 3.41 -56.99 -2.12
N LYS A 11 3.52 -56.83 -0.79
CA LYS A 11 4.64 -56.09 -0.16
C LYS A 11 5.99 -56.65 -0.58
N GLU A 12 6.16 -57.98 -0.61
CA GLU A 12 7.39 -58.67 -1.00
C GLU A 12 7.75 -58.40 -2.48
N GLU A 13 6.77 -58.45 -3.36
CA GLU A 13 7.00 -58.14 -4.79
C GLU A 13 7.39 -56.69 -5.03
N VAL A 14 6.80 -55.71 -4.31
CA VAL A 14 7.18 -54.30 -4.42
C VAL A 14 8.54 -54.04 -3.82
N LYS A 15 8.86 -54.63 -2.64
CA LYS A 15 10.21 -54.58 -2.06
C LYS A 15 11.24 -55.15 -3.04
N LYS A 16 10.94 -56.28 -3.71
CA LYS A 16 11.81 -56.85 -4.71
C LYS A 16 12.08 -55.90 -5.89
N LEU A 17 11.10 -55.15 -6.36
CA LEU A 17 11.31 -54.16 -7.42
C LEU A 17 12.32 -53.07 -6.99
N ALA A 18 12.25 -52.59 -5.76
CA ALA A 18 13.20 -51.63 -5.23
C ALA A 18 14.62 -52.19 -5.13
N VAL A 19 14.75 -53.43 -4.65
CA VAL A 19 16.03 -54.14 -4.55
C VAL A 19 16.63 -54.44 -5.93
N ASP A 20 15.83 -54.92 -6.88
CA ASP A 20 16.27 -55.16 -8.25
C ASP A 20 16.77 -53.87 -8.94
N GLY A 21 16.08 -52.74 -8.73
CA GLY A 21 16.49 -51.42 -9.18
C GLY A 21 17.80 -50.94 -8.54
N ALA A 22 17.97 -51.17 -7.24
CA ALA A 22 19.19 -50.82 -6.52
C ALA A 22 20.41 -51.64 -7.02
N ILE A 23 20.22 -52.91 -7.32
CA ILE A 23 21.24 -53.77 -7.91
C ILE A 23 21.64 -53.28 -9.30
N LEU A 24 20.65 -52.99 -10.15
CA LEU A 24 20.89 -52.49 -11.50
C LEU A 24 21.71 -51.20 -11.50
N LEU A 25 21.32 -50.22 -10.66
CA LEU A 25 22.04 -48.93 -10.52
C LEU A 25 23.49 -49.16 -10.07
N ARG A 26 23.71 -49.98 -9.06
CA ARG A 26 25.06 -50.33 -8.58
C ARG A 26 25.91 -50.92 -9.70
N ASP A 27 25.37 -51.89 -10.42
CA ASP A 27 26.10 -52.62 -11.45
C ASP A 27 26.40 -51.75 -12.68
N LEU A 28 25.50 -50.81 -13.04
CA LEU A 28 25.74 -49.84 -14.11
C LEU A 28 26.77 -48.77 -13.68
N ALA A 29 26.70 -48.29 -12.47
CA ALA A 29 27.66 -47.31 -11.94
C ALA A 29 29.08 -47.91 -11.90
N ALA A 30 29.21 -49.21 -11.53
CA ALA A 30 30.50 -49.91 -11.53
C ALA A 30 31.13 -50.08 -12.94
N GLN A 31 30.35 -49.96 -14.00
CA GLN A 31 30.76 -50.03 -15.39
C GLN A 31 30.96 -48.66 -16.06
N THR A 32 30.69 -47.59 -15.35
CA THR A 32 30.69 -46.21 -15.88
C THR A 32 31.71 -45.36 -15.14
N ASP A 33 32.58 -44.68 -15.89
CA ASP A 33 33.54 -43.76 -15.30
C ASP A 33 32.81 -42.59 -14.65
N GLY A 34 33.12 -42.27 -13.40
CA GLY A 34 32.55 -41.15 -12.65
C GLY A 34 32.38 -41.44 -11.16
N SER A 35 31.97 -40.46 -10.41
CA SER A 35 31.58 -40.58 -9.01
C SER A 35 30.05 -40.47 -8.89
N PHE A 36 29.45 -41.48 -8.24
CA PHE A 36 27.98 -41.55 -8.12
C PHE A 36 27.57 -41.59 -6.66
N THR A 37 26.53 -40.79 -6.33
CA THR A 37 25.81 -40.93 -5.07
C THR A 37 24.44 -41.51 -5.37
N PHE A 38 24.09 -42.58 -4.73
CA PHE A 38 22.79 -43.24 -4.93
C PHE A 38 21.72 -42.62 -4.04
N GLU A 39 20.55 -42.44 -4.63
CA GLU A 39 19.36 -41.96 -3.94
C GLU A 39 18.18 -42.92 -4.17
N TYR A 40 17.43 -43.19 -3.10
CA TYR A 40 16.19 -43.94 -3.13
C TYR A 40 15.07 -43.14 -2.49
N SER A 41 13.97 -42.99 -3.21
CA SER A 41 12.75 -42.31 -2.75
C SER A 41 11.60 -43.32 -2.68
N PRO A 42 11.07 -43.65 -1.48
CA PRO A 42 9.89 -44.51 -1.34
C PRO A 42 8.63 -43.64 -1.66
N GLU A 43 8.28 -43.55 -2.94
CA GLU A 43 7.12 -42.77 -3.39
C GLU A 43 5.84 -43.30 -2.77
N SER A 44 4.84 -42.36 -2.59
CA SER A 44 3.62 -42.63 -1.84
C SER A 44 3.84 -42.94 -0.35
N PHE A 45 4.91 -42.43 0.23
CA PHE A 45 5.24 -42.64 1.63
C PHE A 45 4.10 -42.26 2.59
N PRO A 46 3.35 -41.11 2.44
CA PRO A 46 2.30 -40.76 3.35
C PRO A 46 1.16 -41.77 3.47
N GLY A 47 0.95 -42.58 2.46
CA GLY A 47 -0.04 -43.67 2.43
C GLY A 47 0.54 -45.06 2.66
N THR A 48 1.78 -45.16 3.18
CA THR A 48 2.49 -46.38 3.40
C THR A 48 2.73 -46.61 4.89
N GLU A 49 2.70 -47.85 5.32
CA GLU A 49 3.06 -48.24 6.69
C GLU A 49 4.53 -47.89 6.95
N VAL A 50 4.84 -47.16 8.00
CA VAL A 50 6.18 -46.62 8.28
C VAL A 50 7.22 -47.73 8.47
N ASP A 51 6.86 -48.78 9.17
CA ASP A 51 7.72 -50.00 9.37
C ASP A 51 8.05 -50.69 8.04
N TYR A 52 7.06 -50.80 7.14
CA TYR A 52 7.29 -51.36 5.80
C TYR A 52 8.17 -50.43 4.95
N ALA A 53 7.98 -49.12 5.01
CA ALA A 53 8.86 -48.19 4.32
C ALA A 53 10.30 -48.28 4.79
N VAL A 54 10.54 -48.41 6.10
CA VAL A 54 11.88 -48.66 6.69
C VAL A 54 12.46 -50.00 6.21
N GLU A 55 11.64 -51.03 6.17
CA GLU A 55 12.07 -52.35 5.67
C GLU A 55 12.58 -52.29 4.21
N VAL A 56 11.83 -51.59 3.34
CA VAL A 56 12.23 -51.42 1.93
C VAL A 56 13.50 -50.59 1.82
N CYS A 57 13.58 -49.46 2.52
CA CYS A 57 14.79 -48.62 2.53
C CYS A 57 16.01 -49.39 3.02
N ASN A 58 15.88 -50.15 4.10
CA ASN A 58 16.96 -50.96 4.62
C ASN A 58 17.38 -52.08 3.65
N SER A 59 16.44 -52.66 2.89
CA SER A 59 16.76 -53.68 1.86
C SER A 59 17.55 -53.08 0.69
N VAL A 60 17.24 -51.83 0.30
CA VAL A 60 18.03 -51.09 -0.70
C VAL A 60 19.42 -50.74 -0.17
N LEU A 61 19.50 -50.24 1.07
CA LEU A 61 20.78 -49.94 1.73
C LEU A 61 21.68 -51.15 1.89
N ASP A 62 21.12 -52.33 2.14
CA ASP A 62 21.87 -53.60 2.20
C ASP A 62 22.51 -54.00 0.83
N VAL A 63 21.96 -53.50 -0.30
CA VAL A 63 22.56 -53.63 -1.63
C VAL A 63 23.72 -52.66 -1.82
N TRP A 64 23.52 -51.39 -1.44
CA TRP A 64 24.50 -50.33 -1.67
C TRP A 64 25.62 -50.31 -0.63
N LYS A 65 25.33 -50.68 0.62
CA LYS A 65 26.26 -50.72 1.77
C LYS A 65 27.06 -49.44 1.91
N PRO A 66 26.36 -48.29 2.12
CA PRO A 66 27.02 -47.00 2.22
C PRO A 66 28.04 -46.94 3.36
N ASP A 67 29.15 -46.27 3.11
CA ASP A 67 30.24 -46.01 4.06
C ASP A 67 30.53 -44.52 4.19
N ALA A 68 31.56 -44.14 4.93
CA ALA A 68 31.88 -42.75 5.17
C ALA A 68 32.32 -41.98 3.91
N GLU A 69 32.88 -42.67 2.92
CA GLU A 69 33.35 -42.07 1.65
C GLU A 69 32.24 -42.07 0.59
N HIS A 70 31.33 -43.05 0.65
CA HIS A 70 30.26 -43.27 -0.33
C HIS A 70 28.90 -43.31 0.38
N LYS A 71 28.43 -42.14 0.81
CA LYS A 71 27.11 -42.01 1.45
C LYS A 71 25.98 -42.28 0.43
N ALA A 72 24.88 -42.85 0.93
CA ALA A 72 23.62 -42.96 0.17
C ALA A 72 22.59 -41.94 0.70
N ILE A 73 21.62 -41.64 -0.14
CA ILE A 73 20.50 -40.75 0.22
C ILE A 73 19.23 -41.61 0.30
N ILE A 74 18.50 -41.48 1.40
CA ILE A 74 17.10 -41.91 1.51
C ILE A 74 16.25 -40.68 1.57
N ASN A 75 15.44 -40.47 0.54
CA ASN A 75 14.66 -39.25 0.35
C ASN A 75 13.17 -39.54 0.56
N ILE A 76 12.58 -39.02 1.62
CA ILE A 76 11.20 -39.29 2.06
C ILE A 76 10.27 -38.22 1.53
N PRO A 77 9.43 -38.54 0.52
CA PRO A 77 8.51 -37.56 -0.04
C PRO A 77 7.18 -37.52 0.72
N THR A 78 6.62 -36.35 0.94
CA THR A 78 5.18 -36.22 1.13
C THR A 78 4.51 -36.14 -0.25
N THR A 79 4.49 -37.24 -0.98
CA THR A 79 3.98 -37.34 -2.37
C THR A 79 2.63 -36.70 -2.53
N VAL A 80 1.73 -36.89 -1.55
CA VAL A 80 0.54 -36.07 -1.31
C VAL A 80 0.44 -35.84 0.19
N GLN A 81 0.32 -34.60 0.61
CA GLN A 81 0.15 -34.27 2.02
C GLN A 81 -1.21 -34.75 2.54
N ILE A 82 -1.25 -35.74 3.42
CA ILE A 82 -2.46 -36.31 4.01
C ILE A 82 -2.50 -36.15 5.54
N ALA A 83 -1.37 -35.92 6.17
CA ALA A 83 -1.22 -35.80 7.61
C ALA A 83 -0.89 -34.36 8.04
N MET A 84 -0.96 -34.08 9.34
CA MET A 84 -0.47 -32.85 9.92
C MET A 84 1.08 -32.90 10.04
N PRO A 85 1.78 -31.74 9.99
CA PRO A 85 3.25 -31.70 9.99
C PRO A 85 3.93 -32.45 11.15
N HIS A 86 3.37 -32.39 12.36
CA HIS A 86 3.92 -33.11 13.50
C HIS A 86 3.81 -34.65 13.37
N VAL A 87 2.80 -35.15 12.64
CA VAL A 87 2.67 -36.58 12.35
C VAL A 87 3.77 -37.00 11.38
N PHE A 88 4.02 -36.21 10.34
CA PHE A 88 5.14 -36.42 9.43
C PHE A 88 6.49 -36.41 10.18
N ALA A 89 6.69 -35.44 11.08
CA ALA A 89 7.87 -35.35 11.92
C ALA A 89 8.08 -36.67 12.75
N CYS A 90 7.01 -37.15 13.39
CA CYS A 90 7.10 -38.46 14.12
C CYS A 90 7.48 -39.62 13.22
N GLN A 91 7.01 -39.62 11.97
CA GLN A 91 7.40 -40.63 10.97
C GLN A 91 8.89 -40.52 10.59
N ILE A 92 9.39 -39.28 10.38
CA ILE A 92 10.81 -39.02 10.09
C ILE A 92 11.69 -39.44 11.29
N GLU A 93 11.28 -39.08 12.52
CA GLU A 93 12.02 -39.54 13.71
C GLU A 93 12.08 -41.05 13.82
N TYR A 94 10.98 -41.74 13.51
CA TYR A 94 10.95 -43.20 13.48
C TYR A 94 11.93 -43.74 12.43
N ILE A 95 11.93 -43.20 11.19
CA ILE A 95 12.86 -43.58 10.14
C ILE A 95 14.30 -43.31 10.58
N HIS A 96 14.59 -42.12 11.10
CA HIS A 96 15.91 -41.75 11.62
C HIS A 96 16.47 -42.78 12.60
N LYS A 97 15.63 -43.32 13.49
CA LYS A 97 16.03 -44.29 14.52
C LYS A 97 16.16 -45.75 14.01
N HIS A 98 15.54 -46.07 12.86
CA HIS A 98 15.44 -47.47 12.40
C HIS A 98 16.14 -47.76 11.06
N LEU A 99 16.71 -46.71 10.40
CA LEU A 99 17.53 -46.91 9.23
C LEU A 99 18.86 -47.60 9.59
N LYS A 100 19.20 -48.65 8.82
CA LYS A 100 20.57 -49.23 8.82
C LYS A 100 21.54 -48.20 8.25
N TYR A 101 22.80 -48.33 8.63
CA TYR A 101 23.88 -47.45 8.14
C TYR A 101 23.64 -45.96 8.38
N ARG A 102 22.84 -45.57 9.41
CA ARG A 102 22.36 -44.21 9.59
C ARG A 102 23.44 -43.13 9.51
N ASP A 103 24.63 -43.37 10.04
CA ASP A 103 25.76 -42.42 10.02
C ASP A 103 26.30 -42.20 8.57
N ASN A 104 26.05 -43.13 7.68
CA ASN A 104 26.47 -43.09 6.28
C ASN A 104 25.29 -42.83 5.32
N VAL A 105 24.12 -42.52 5.85
CA VAL A 105 22.92 -42.18 5.09
C VAL A 105 22.57 -40.73 5.30
N ILE A 106 22.37 -40.00 4.21
CA ILE A 106 21.77 -38.69 4.21
C ILE A 106 20.25 -38.90 4.18
N LEU A 107 19.59 -38.66 5.32
CA LEU A 107 18.13 -38.68 5.39
C LEU A 107 17.60 -37.38 4.84
N SER A 108 16.94 -37.42 3.72
CA SER A 108 16.36 -36.29 3.02
C SER A 108 14.83 -36.29 3.16
N VAL A 109 14.21 -35.13 3.14
CA VAL A 109 12.77 -34.97 3.02
C VAL A 109 12.42 -34.18 1.78
N HIS A 110 11.30 -34.55 1.12
CA HIS A 110 10.81 -33.95 -0.13
C HIS A 110 9.34 -33.61 0.00
N PRO A 111 9.01 -32.49 0.69
CA PRO A 111 7.62 -32.15 0.90
C PRO A 111 6.97 -31.53 -0.34
N HIS A 112 5.76 -32.02 -0.68
CA HIS A 112 4.80 -31.31 -1.50
C HIS A 112 3.95 -30.35 -0.65
N ASN A 113 3.09 -29.56 -1.28
CA ASN A 113 2.36 -28.46 -0.61
C ASN A 113 0.84 -28.58 -0.73
N ASP A 114 0.30 -29.80 -0.85
CA ASP A 114 -1.14 -30.04 -1.11
C ASP A 114 -2.06 -29.46 -0.05
N ARG A 115 -1.60 -29.34 1.20
CA ARG A 115 -2.34 -28.75 2.33
C ARG A 115 -1.82 -27.37 2.73
N GLY A 116 -0.91 -26.76 1.96
CA GLY A 116 -0.23 -25.53 2.34
C GLY A 116 0.76 -25.69 3.51
N CYS A 117 1.23 -26.91 3.79
CA CYS A 117 2.09 -27.21 4.94
C CYS A 117 3.51 -27.63 4.54
N GLY A 118 3.91 -27.45 3.27
CA GLY A 118 5.22 -27.91 2.77
C GLY A 118 6.41 -27.35 3.56
N ILE A 119 6.37 -26.06 3.93
CA ILE A 119 7.40 -25.44 4.78
C ILE A 119 7.43 -26.09 6.16
N SER A 120 6.27 -26.24 6.81
CA SER A 120 6.20 -26.84 8.15
C SER A 120 6.64 -28.31 8.14
N ASP A 121 6.31 -29.08 7.10
CA ASP A 121 6.77 -30.46 6.96
C ASP A 121 8.30 -30.51 6.86
N ALA A 122 8.93 -29.59 6.11
CA ALA A 122 10.37 -29.48 6.01
C ALA A 122 11.03 -29.10 7.34
N GLU A 123 10.56 -28.03 7.99
CA GLU A 123 11.10 -27.56 9.27
C GLU A 123 11.01 -28.65 10.35
N PHE A 124 9.84 -29.25 10.52
CA PHE A 124 9.66 -30.34 11.48
C PHE A 124 10.41 -31.61 11.09
N GLY A 125 10.55 -31.90 9.79
CA GLY A 125 11.36 -33.02 9.30
C GLY A 125 12.83 -32.87 9.68
N VAL A 126 13.40 -31.67 9.53
CA VAL A 126 14.79 -31.39 9.95
C VAL A 126 14.93 -31.50 11.48
N LEU A 127 13.98 -30.95 12.25
CA LEU A 127 13.98 -31.09 13.71
C LEU A 127 13.85 -32.56 14.16
N ALA A 128 13.22 -33.42 13.36
CA ALA A 128 13.05 -34.83 13.62
C ALA A 128 14.24 -35.71 13.17
N GLY A 129 15.29 -35.11 12.62
CA GLY A 129 16.55 -35.81 12.28
C GLY A 129 16.83 -35.96 10.79
N ALA A 130 16.11 -35.27 9.90
CA ALA A 130 16.51 -35.17 8.50
C ALA A 130 17.76 -34.30 8.34
N ASP A 131 18.65 -34.71 7.46
CA ASP A 131 19.93 -34.02 7.17
C ASP A 131 19.80 -33.05 5.97
N ARG A 132 18.80 -33.26 5.10
CA ARG A 132 18.63 -32.54 3.84
C ARG A 132 17.17 -32.34 3.51
N VAL A 133 16.86 -31.24 2.81
CA VAL A 133 15.54 -30.96 2.24
C VAL A 133 15.66 -30.80 0.73
N GLU A 134 14.77 -31.43 -0.01
CA GLU A 134 14.54 -31.18 -1.42
C GLU A 134 13.32 -30.32 -1.61
N GLY A 135 13.44 -29.30 -2.45
CA GLY A 135 12.36 -28.40 -2.79
C GLY A 135 12.66 -27.66 -4.08
N THR A 136 11.88 -26.66 -4.37
CA THR A 136 12.00 -25.88 -5.59
C THR A 136 11.98 -24.40 -5.31
N LEU A 137 12.52 -23.60 -6.23
CA LEU A 137 12.38 -22.14 -6.15
C LEU A 137 10.90 -21.75 -6.24
N PHE A 138 10.45 -20.97 -5.26
CA PHE A 138 9.09 -20.44 -5.16
C PHE A 138 7.99 -21.52 -5.16
N GLY A 139 8.33 -22.74 -4.74
CA GLY A 139 7.37 -23.83 -4.60
C GLY A 139 6.88 -24.42 -5.93
N ASN A 140 7.61 -24.28 -7.02
CA ASN A 140 7.24 -24.88 -8.31
C ASN A 140 7.11 -26.41 -8.21
N GLY A 141 6.25 -27.01 -9.00
CA GLY A 141 6.06 -28.45 -9.05
C GLY A 141 4.63 -28.86 -9.44
N GLU A 142 4.37 -30.16 -9.34
CA GLU A 142 3.05 -30.71 -9.65
C GLU A 142 1.97 -30.27 -8.64
N ARG A 143 0.74 -30.21 -9.10
CA ARG A 143 -0.47 -29.84 -8.30
C ARG A 143 -0.31 -28.49 -7.63
N THR A 144 -0.09 -28.47 -6.31
CA THR A 144 0.14 -27.27 -5.49
C THR A 144 1.62 -26.92 -5.32
N GLY A 145 2.51 -27.69 -5.98
CA GLY A 145 3.96 -27.52 -5.93
C GLY A 145 4.65 -28.27 -4.78
N ASN A 146 5.93 -28.00 -4.65
CA ASN A 146 6.82 -28.54 -3.63
C ASN A 146 7.06 -27.51 -2.52
N VAL A 147 7.82 -27.86 -1.49
CA VAL A 147 8.31 -26.88 -0.52
C VAL A 147 9.12 -25.80 -1.24
N ASP A 148 8.82 -24.55 -0.92
CA ASP A 148 9.58 -23.39 -1.41
C ASP A 148 10.90 -23.27 -0.63
N ILE A 149 12.02 -23.57 -1.28
CA ILE A 149 13.35 -23.51 -0.66
C ILE A 149 13.78 -22.07 -0.34
N VAL A 150 13.24 -21.06 -1.02
CA VAL A 150 13.50 -19.65 -0.69
C VAL A 150 12.90 -19.33 0.68
N THR A 151 11.62 -19.63 0.86
CA THR A 151 10.95 -19.42 2.15
C THR A 151 11.59 -20.22 3.26
N LEU A 152 11.90 -21.50 3.03
CA LEU A 152 12.56 -22.34 4.04
C LEU A 152 13.93 -21.79 4.47
N ALA A 153 14.77 -21.42 3.49
CA ALA A 153 16.10 -20.89 3.77
C ALA A 153 16.04 -19.56 4.52
N MET A 154 15.14 -18.66 4.15
CA MET A 154 14.98 -17.38 4.87
C MET A 154 14.41 -17.57 6.27
N ASN A 155 13.54 -18.56 6.49
CA ASN A 155 13.11 -18.93 7.85
C ASN A 155 14.31 -19.42 8.69
N MET A 156 15.21 -20.20 8.12
CA MET A 156 16.46 -20.63 8.80
C MET A 156 17.31 -19.41 9.18
N VAL A 157 17.48 -18.42 8.28
CA VAL A 157 18.20 -17.18 8.56
C VAL A 157 17.55 -16.43 9.74
N CYS A 158 16.22 -16.33 9.79
CA CYS A 158 15.50 -15.72 10.90
C CYS A 158 15.76 -16.41 12.25
N HIS A 159 16.11 -17.71 12.22
CA HIS A 159 16.49 -18.47 13.41
C HIS A 159 18.01 -18.49 13.67
N GLY A 160 18.79 -17.73 12.92
CA GLY A 160 20.23 -17.66 13.04
C GLY A 160 20.97 -18.88 12.47
N VAL A 161 20.34 -19.66 11.61
CA VAL A 161 20.91 -20.82 10.94
C VAL A 161 21.25 -20.47 9.49
N ASP A 162 22.52 -20.61 9.11
CA ASP A 162 22.98 -20.38 7.74
C ASP A 162 22.56 -21.54 6.83
N PRO A 163 21.66 -21.34 5.86
CA PRO A 163 21.20 -22.37 4.94
C PRO A 163 22.24 -22.74 3.85
N LYS A 164 23.38 -22.03 3.81
CA LYS A 164 24.40 -22.15 2.73
C LYS A 164 23.85 -21.82 1.34
N LEU A 165 22.83 -20.99 1.27
CA LEU A 165 22.20 -20.47 0.05
C LEU A 165 22.22 -18.95 0.08
N ASP A 166 22.47 -18.33 -1.09
CA ASP A 166 22.53 -16.89 -1.24
C ASP A 166 21.27 -16.36 -1.93
N PHE A 167 20.44 -15.66 -1.16
CA PHE A 167 19.25 -14.95 -1.63
C PHE A 167 19.38 -13.41 -1.50
N SER A 168 20.60 -12.90 -1.35
CA SER A 168 20.88 -11.47 -1.22
C SER A 168 20.44 -10.63 -2.43
N ASN A 169 20.10 -11.27 -3.55
CA ASN A 169 19.50 -10.62 -4.72
C ASN A 169 18.29 -11.43 -5.21
N ILE A 170 17.24 -11.45 -4.40
CA ILE A 170 16.04 -12.24 -4.69
C ILE A 170 15.32 -11.80 -5.96
N ALA A 171 15.41 -10.51 -6.31
CA ALA A 171 14.79 -9.96 -7.52
C ALA A 171 15.37 -10.60 -8.80
N ALA A 172 16.71 -10.74 -8.86
CA ALA A 172 17.37 -11.39 -10.00
C ALA A 172 17.05 -12.90 -10.09
N ILE A 173 16.90 -13.56 -8.95
CA ILE A 173 16.51 -14.99 -8.90
C ILE A 173 15.08 -15.15 -9.41
N ARG A 174 14.15 -14.28 -8.95
CA ARG A 174 12.75 -14.25 -9.40
C ARG A 174 12.64 -13.99 -10.90
N GLU A 175 13.36 -13.00 -11.42
CA GLU A 175 13.37 -12.69 -12.86
C GLU A 175 13.79 -13.92 -13.69
N LYS A 176 14.87 -14.60 -13.30
CA LYS A 176 15.34 -15.83 -13.97
C LYS A 176 14.28 -16.93 -13.90
N TYR A 177 13.70 -17.15 -12.71
CA TYR A 177 12.65 -18.15 -12.52
C TYR A 177 11.46 -17.87 -13.44
N GLU A 178 10.90 -16.65 -13.42
CA GLU A 178 9.76 -16.27 -14.24
C GLU A 178 10.05 -16.38 -15.74
N ARG A 179 11.26 -16.02 -16.15
CA ARG A 179 11.69 -16.12 -17.54
C ARG A 179 11.77 -17.56 -18.04
N PHE A 180 12.32 -18.48 -17.23
CA PHE A 180 12.50 -19.88 -17.63
C PHE A 180 11.22 -20.69 -17.51
N THR A 181 10.45 -20.49 -16.45
CA THR A 181 9.24 -21.29 -16.19
C THR A 181 8.00 -20.72 -16.87
N ARG A 182 8.00 -19.44 -17.24
CA ARG A 182 6.82 -18.67 -17.69
C ARG A 182 5.74 -18.54 -16.63
N MET A 183 6.06 -18.81 -15.36
CA MET A 183 5.16 -18.68 -14.22
C MET A 183 5.57 -17.45 -13.40
N ARG A 184 4.58 -16.68 -12.93
CA ARG A 184 4.84 -15.53 -12.05
C ARG A 184 4.93 -15.98 -10.60
N VAL A 185 5.82 -15.36 -9.84
CA VAL A 185 5.83 -15.46 -8.39
C VAL A 185 4.67 -14.62 -7.83
N TYR A 186 3.88 -15.25 -6.96
CA TYR A 186 2.73 -14.58 -6.36
C TYR A 186 3.17 -13.37 -5.52
N GLU A 187 2.42 -12.27 -5.62
CA GLU A 187 2.75 -10.98 -5.01
C GLU A 187 2.93 -11.00 -3.48
N ARG A 188 2.38 -12.02 -2.81
CA ARG A 188 2.48 -12.23 -1.36
C ARG A 188 3.32 -13.44 -0.98
N THR A 189 4.12 -13.99 -1.92
CA THR A 189 5.08 -15.04 -1.61
C THR A 189 6.06 -14.53 -0.55
N PRO A 190 6.26 -15.23 0.57
CA PRO A 190 7.16 -14.79 1.62
C PRO A 190 8.53 -14.39 1.06
N TYR A 191 9.08 -13.26 1.57
CA TYR A 191 10.37 -12.67 1.22
C TYR A 191 10.53 -12.19 -0.23
N ALA A 192 9.84 -12.78 -1.20
CA ALA A 192 10.05 -12.57 -2.63
C ALA A 192 8.97 -11.78 -3.35
N GLY A 193 7.73 -11.82 -2.85
CA GLY A 193 6.59 -11.18 -3.49
C GLY A 193 6.68 -9.64 -3.46
N ASP A 194 6.03 -8.98 -4.41
CA ASP A 194 6.09 -7.52 -4.54
C ASP A 194 5.53 -6.78 -3.33
N LEU A 195 4.60 -7.38 -2.58
CA LEU A 195 3.89 -6.74 -1.47
C LEU A 195 4.42 -7.10 -0.08
N VAL A 196 5.48 -7.89 0.03
CA VAL A 196 5.92 -8.44 1.34
C VAL A 196 6.61 -7.41 2.24
N PHE A 197 7.18 -6.35 1.67
CA PHE A 197 7.82 -5.26 2.40
C PHE A 197 7.04 -3.95 2.30
N THR A 198 5.73 -4.02 2.08
CA THR A 198 4.84 -2.87 2.03
C THR A 198 3.85 -2.90 3.19
N ALA A 199 3.45 -1.74 3.68
CA ALA A 199 2.39 -1.61 4.67
C ALA A 199 1.33 -0.64 4.17
N PHE A 200 0.05 -1.02 4.29
CA PHE A 200 -1.08 -0.21 3.81
C PHE A 200 -1.68 0.69 4.89
N SER A 201 -1.49 0.35 6.16
CA SER A 201 -1.99 1.14 7.28
C SER A 201 -0.98 2.24 7.65
N GLY A 202 -1.45 3.50 7.75
CA GLY A 202 -0.59 4.61 8.16
C GLY A 202 0.05 4.43 9.54
N SER A 203 -0.62 3.74 10.47
CA SER A 203 -0.05 3.41 11.78
C SER A 203 1.08 2.37 11.67
N HIS A 204 0.99 1.41 10.75
CA HIS A 204 2.06 0.43 10.51
C HIS A 204 3.26 1.11 9.86
N GLN A 205 3.03 1.98 8.87
CA GLN A 205 4.08 2.74 8.20
C GLN A 205 4.85 3.65 9.17
N ASP A 206 4.14 4.37 10.04
CA ASP A 206 4.73 5.19 11.09
C ASP A 206 5.57 4.34 12.06
N ALA A 207 5.07 3.16 12.45
CA ALA A 207 5.80 2.25 13.33
C ALA A 207 7.06 1.68 12.66
N ILE A 208 6.99 1.31 11.37
CA ILE A 208 8.16 0.84 10.59
C ILE A 208 9.19 1.95 10.50
N SER A 209 8.79 3.17 10.12
CA SER A 209 9.70 4.32 10.00
C SER A 209 10.40 4.64 11.31
N LYS A 210 9.68 4.61 12.44
CA LYS A 210 10.25 4.81 13.77
C LYS A 210 11.19 3.67 14.17
N GLY A 211 10.82 2.42 13.85
CA GLY A 211 11.66 1.25 14.10
C GLY A 211 12.97 1.29 13.31
N MET A 212 12.91 1.64 12.02
CA MET A 212 14.10 1.83 11.18
C MET A 212 15.01 2.93 11.73
N ALA A 213 14.46 4.11 12.04
CA ALA A 213 15.22 5.23 12.62
C ALA A 213 15.83 4.88 13.99
N TRP A 214 15.12 4.10 14.80
CA TRP A 214 15.64 3.61 16.08
C TRP A 214 16.85 2.70 15.89
N ARG A 215 16.79 1.81 14.92
CA ARG A 215 17.88 0.90 14.55
C ARG A 215 19.07 1.64 13.95
N GLU A 216 18.84 2.57 13.03
CA GLU A 216 19.90 3.44 12.45
C GLU A 216 20.61 4.28 13.51
N ALA A 217 19.92 4.70 14.56
CA ALA A 217 20.49 5.39 15.70
C ALA A 217 21.31 4.47 16.65
N GLY A 218 21.48 3.18 16.30
CA GLY A 218 22.23 2.21 17.09
C GLY A 218 21.58 1.83 18.42
N LYS A 219 20.27 1.99 18.57
CA LYS A 219 19.51 1.73 19.80
C LYS A 219 18.92 0.32 19.85
N SER A 220 18.91 -0.41 18.75
CA SER A 220 18.48 -1.81 18.66
C SER A 220 19.59 -2.75 19.08
N GLY A 221 19.21 -3.95 19.55
CA GLY A 221 20.12 -5.07 19.76
C GLY A 221 20.57 -5.73 18.45
N GLU A 222 21.25 -6.90 18.58
CA GLU A 222 21.72 -7.65 17.40
C GLU A 222 20.58 -8.26 16.58
N ARG A 223 19.46 -8.60 17.24
CA ARG A 223 18.29 -9.15 16.56
C ARG A 223 17.53 -8.10 15.78
N TRP A 224 16.92 -8.54 14.67
CA TRP A 224 15.96 -7.73 13.95
C TRP A 224 14.70 -7.52 14.79
N ASP A 225 14.29 -6.26 14.97
CA ASP A 225 13.19 -5.88 15.87
C ASP A 225 12.32 -4.75 15.31
N VAL A 226 12.43 -4.47 13.99
CA VAL A 226 11.59 -3.46 13.35
C VAL A 226 10.14 -3.96 13.27
N PRO A 227 9.16 -3.19 13.80
CA PRO A 227 7.76 -3.60 13.75
C PRO A 227 7.27 -3.93 12.34
N TYR A 228 6.44 -4.97 12.22
CA TYR A 228 5.79 -5.42 10.98
C TYR A 228 6.72 -5.90 9.85
N LEU A 229 8.02 -5.95 10.06
CA LEU A 229 8.97 -6.52 9.10
C LEU A 229 9.64 -7.76 9.71
N PRO A 230 9.53 -8.94 9.09
CA PRO A 230 10.11 -10.18 9.64
C PRO A 230 11.64 -10.23 9.55
N ILE A 231 12.22 -9.54 8.57
CA ILE A 231 13.67 -9.42 8.32
C ILE A 231 14.01 -8.02 7.86
N ASP A 232 15.30 -7.69 7.82
CA ASP A 232 15.76 -6.52 7.08
C ASP A 232 15.54 -6.77 5.57
N PRO A 233 14.79 -5.94 4.86
CA PRO A 233 14.64 -6.08 3.41
C PRO A 233 15.98 -6.15 2.65
N LYS A 234 17.03 -5.54 3.19
CA LYS A 234 18.38 -5.55 2.62
C LYS A 234 19.00 -6.96 2.61
N ASP A 235 18.60 -7.85 3.50
CA ASP A 235 19.07 -9.24 3.51
C ASP A 235 18.72 -10.01 2.23
N VAL A 236 17.68 -9.56 1.52
CA VAL A 236 17.26 -10.12 0.23
C VAL A 236 17.47 -9.13 -0.93
N GLY A 237 18.28 -8.08 -0.72
CA GLY A 237 18.59 -7.08 -1.74
C GLY A 237 17.42 -6.17 -2.10
N ARG A 238 16.50 -5.95 -1.14
CA ARG A 238 15.36 -5.03 -1.29
C ARG A 238 15.44 -3.91 -0.26
N GLU A 239 14.55 -2.95 -0.41
CA GLU A 239 14.34 -1.88 0.58
C GLU A 239 12.90 -1.95 1.08
N TYR A 240 12.63 -1.28 2.20
CA TYR A 240 11.26 -1.05 2.61
C TYR A 240 10.61 -0.09 1.61
N GLU A 241 9.62 -0.57 0.92
CA GLU A 241 8.94 0.18 -0.15
C GLU A 241 7.84 1.06 0.45
N SER A 242 8.26 2.20 1.02
CA SER A 242 7.35 3.24 1.51
C SER A 242 6.52 3.86 0.39
N ASP A 243 7.04 3.83 -0.84
CA ASP A 243 6.47 4.52 -1.99
C ASP A 243 5.40 3.71 -2.74
N VAL A 244 5.27 2.40 -2.46
CA VAL A 244 4.18 1.57 -3.00
C VAL A 244 2.98 1.61 -2.06
N ILE A 245 2.50 2.82 -1.75
CA ILE A 245 1.24 2.97 -1.03
C ILE A 245 0.11 2.80 -2.03
N ARG A 246 -0.42 1.59 -2.11
CA ARG A 246 -1.67 1.31 -2.79
C ARG A 246 -2.82 1.58 -1.82
N ILE A 247 -3.61 2.59 -2.10
CA ILE A 247 -4.79 2.92 -1.30
C ILE A 247 -5.91 1.96 -1.72
N ASN A 248 -6.36 1.15 -0.78
CA ASN A 248 -7.53 0.28 -0.91
C ASN A 248 -8.57 0.62 0.18
N SER A 249 -9.69 -0.09 0.17
CA SER A 249 -10.80 0.09 1.13
C SER A 249 -10.40 -0.02 2.61
N GLN A 250 -9.25 -0.62 2.93
CA GLN A 250 -8.73 -0.78 4.29
C GLN A 250 -7.71 0.32 4.67
N SER A 251 -7.29 1.15 3.72
CA SER A 251 -6.33 2.23 3.97
C SER A 251 -6.99 3.34 4.77
N GLY A 252 -6.42 3.68 5.91
CA GLY A 252 -6.93 4.73 6.79
C GLY A 252 -6.66 6.15 6.24
N LYS A 253 -7.29 7.16 6.86
CA LYS A 253 -7.21 8.60 6.53
C LYS A 253 -5.76 9.13 6.41
N GLY A 254 -4.81 8.54 7.13
CA GLY A 254 -3.39 8.90 7.11
C GLY A 254 -2.67 8.47 5.83
N GLY A 255 -3.08 7.37 5.21
CA GLY A 255 -2.41 6.82 4.02
C GLY A 255 -2.52 7.76 2.81
N VAL A 256 -3.72 8.30 2.53
CA VAL A 256 -3.94 9.25 1.43
C VAL A 256 -3.11 10.52 1.60
N ALA A 257 -3.12 11.10 2.81
CA ALA A 257 -2.35 12.32 3.09
C ALA A 257 -0.84 12.08 2.97
N PHE A 258 -0.36 10.90 3.35
CA PHE A 258 1.04 10.52 3.21
C PHE A 258 1.43 10.41 1.73
N VAL A 259 0.62 9.72 0.89
CA VAL A 259 0.85 9.63 -0.56
C VAL A 259 0.95 11.00 -1.20
N LEU A 260 -0.02 11.88 -0.93
CA LEU A 260 -0.06 13.23 -1.48
C LEU A 260 1.17 14.06 -1.06
N LYS A 261 1.63 13.88 0.19
CA LYS A 261 2.82 14.56 0.69
C LYS A 261 4.12 14.03 0.06
N GLN A 262 4.31 12.71 0.06
CA GLN A 262 5.57 12.09 -0.39
C GLN A 262 5.77 12.20 -1.90
N ASN A 263 4.71 11.94 -2.68
CA ASN A 263 4.86 11.87 -4.14
C ASN A 263 4.63 13.21 -4.83
N PHE A 264 3.86 14.11 -4.21
CA PHE A 264 3.43 15.36 -4.84
C PHE A 264 3.70 16.61 -3.99
N GLY A 265 4.34 16.46 -2.84
CA GLY A 265 4.67 17.57 -1.95
C GLY A 265 3.47 18.25 -1.29
N MET A 266 2.26 17.66 -1.35
CA MET A 266 1.01 18.25 -0.88
C MET A 266 0.77 17.94 0.61
N SER A 267 1.08 18.90 1.49
CA SER A 267 0.94 18.75 2.94
C SER A 267 -0.42 19.23 3.44
N LEU A 268 -1.41 18.33 3.44
CA LEU A 268 -2.80 18.67 3.79
C LEU A 268 -2.95 19.11 5.25
N PRO A 269 -3.79 20.15 5.54
CA PRO A 269 -4.25 20.46 6.90
C PRO A 269 -4.96 19.26 7.54
N ASP A 270 -4.84 19.11 8.88
CA ASP A 270 -5.33 17.91 9.59
C ASP A 270 -6.84 17.66 9.38
N LYS A 271 -7.65 18.72 9.40
CA LYS A 271 -9.10 18.60 9.14
C LYS A 271 -9.41 18.19 7.70
N MET A 272 -8.62 18.66 6.73
CA MET A 272 -8.80 18.32 5.32
C MET A 272 -8.43 16.88 5.02
N LYS A 273 -7.45 16.29 5.74
CA LYS A 273 -7.04 14.88 5.58
C LYS A 273 -8.22 13.91 5.69
N GLU A 274 -9.16 14.23 6.57
CA GLU A 274 -10.34 13.41 6.80
C GLU A 274 -11.29 13.42 5.59
N GLU A 275 -11.61 14.60 5.09
CA GLU A 275 -12.50 14.79 3.93
C GLU A 275 -11.92 14.13 2.68
N VAL A 276 -10.64 14.42 2.38
CA VAL A 276 -9.94 13.83 1.24
C VAL A 276 -9.86 12.31 1.36
N GLY A 277 -9.58 11.79 2.57
CA GLY A 277 -9.54 10.36 2.84
C GLY A 277 -10.88 9.66 2.53
N TYR A 278 -12.00 10.26 2.92
CA TYR A 278 -13.33 9.72 2.60
C TYR A 278 -13.65 9.78 1.10
N LEU A 279 -13.29 10.87 0.42
CA LEU A 279 -13.48 10.99 -1.02
C LEU A 279 -12.74 9.88 -1.77
N ILE A 280 -11.43 9.76 -1.53
CA ILE A 280 -10.59 8.77 -2.21
C ILE A 280 -11.05 7.34 -1.91
N LYS A 281 -11.40 7.05 -0.65
CA LYS A 281 -11.97 5.76 -0.27
C LYS A 281 -13.27 5.47 -1.02
N GLY A 282 -14.18 6.43 -1.08
CA GLY A 282 -15.44 6.28 -1.81
C GLY A 282 -15.24 5.94 -3.29
N VAL A 283 -14.25 6.57 -3.95
CA VAL A 283 -13.90 6.27 -5.35
C VAL A 283 -13.31 4.86 -5.48
N SER A 284 -12.39 4.46 -4.58
CA SER A 284 -11.79 3.11 -4.57
C SER A 284 -12.86 2.03 -4.36
N ASP A 285 -13.76 2.23 -3.40
CA ASP A 285 -14.86 1.30 -3.10
C ASP A 285 -15.83 1.16 -4.29
N HIS A 286 -16.13 2.26 -4.98
CA HIS A 286 -17.03 2.25 -6.13
C HIS A 286 -16.42 1.58 -7.36
N ARG A 287 -15.12 1.78 -7.59
CA ARG A 287 -14.40 1.17 -8.73
C ARG A 287 -13.96 -0.27 -8.46
N HIS A 288 -13.99 -0.73 -7.20
CA HIS A 288 -13.47 -2.03 -6.76
C HIS A 288 -12.00 -2.27 -7.15
N GLU A 289 -11.19 -1.21 -7.17
CA GLU A 289 -9.78 -1.27 -7.54
C GLU A 289 -8.89 -0.49 -6.57
N GLU A 290 -7.63 -0.90 -6.49
CA GLU A 290 -6.58 -0.14 -5.79
C GLU A 290 -6.22 1.10 -6.61
N LEU A 291 -6.10 2.24 -5.92
CA LEU A 291 -5.72 3.50 -6.56
C LEU A 291 -4.21 3.71 -6.48
N THR A 292 -3.59 3.97 -7.62
CA THR A 292 -2.17 4.38 -7.67
C THR A 292 -1.98 5.80 -7.14
N PRO A 293 -0.76 6.21 -6.74
CA PRO A 293 -0.48 7.58 -6.35
C PRO A 293 -0.94 8.63 -7.37
N ASP A 294 -0.73 8.39 -8.66
CA ASP A 294 -1.16 9.29 -9.73
C ASP A 294 -2.68 9.40 -9.82
N MET A 295 -3.42 8.29 -9.68
CA MET A 295 -4.88 8.30 -9.64
C MET A 295 -5.41 9.08 -8.43
N ILE A 296 -4.79 8.93 -7.28
CA ILE A 296 -5.13 9.67 -6.06
C ILE A 296 -4.91 11.16 -6.28
N TYR A 297 -3.77 11.56 -6.84
CA TYR A 297 -3.49 12.95 -7.14
C TYR A 297 -4.45 13.51 -8.19
N GLN A 298 -4.79 12.75 -9.23
CA GLN A 298 -5.76 13.16 -10.23
C GLN A 298 -7.13 13.44 -9.60
N ILE A 299 -7.65 12.53 -8.77
CA ILE A 299 -8.92 12.73 -8.06
C ILE A 299 -8.83 13.95 -7.14
N PHE A 300 -7.74 14.09 -6.40
CA PHE A 300 -7.52 15.25 -5.54
C PHE A 300 -7.48 16.56 -6.33
N ASN A 301 -6.77 16.58 -7.47
CA ASN A 301 -6.69 17.74 -8.37
C ASN A 301 -8.07 18.13 -8.91
N GLU A 302 -8.84 17.18 -9.41
CA GLU A 302 -10.16 17.39 -9.98
C GLU A 302 -11.18 17.93 -8.97
N HIS A 303 -11.03 17.60 -7.67
CA HIS A 303 -11.99 17.96 -6.65
C HIS A 303 -11.58 19.17 -5.78
N TYR A 304 -10.30 19.55 -5.77
CA TYR A 304 -9.83 20.56 -4.83
C TYR A 304 -8.94 21.65 -5.46
N ILE A 305 -8.11 21.33 -6.47
CA ILE A 305 -7.07 22.24 -6.95
C ILE A 305 -7.60 23.16 -8.06
N ASN A 306 -7.50 24.47 -7.84
CA ASN A 306 -7.77 25.52 -8.83
C ASN A 306 -9.17 25.39 -9.51
N ILE A 307 -10.20 25.03 -8.73
CA ILE A 307 -11.57 24.85 -9.22
C ILE A 307 -12.17 26.20 -9.62
N LYS A 308 -12.69 26.27 -10.85
CA LYS A 308 -13.25 27.48 -11.45
C LYS A 308 -14.57 27.21 -12.19
N ASP A 309 -15.32 26.23 -11.75
CA ASP A 309 -16.52 25.71 -12.45
C ASP A 309 -17.64 26.74 -12.61
N VAL A 310 -17.71 27.67 -11.67
CA VAL A 310 -18.81 28.64 -11.54
C VAL A 310 -18.36 30.07 -11.85
N PHE A 311 -17.19 30.43 -11.35
CA PHE A 311 -16.56 31.75 -11.58
C PHE A 311 -15.06 31.67 -11.36
N ASP A 312 -14.33 32.66 -11.88
CA ASP A 312 -12.89 32.84 -11.67
C ASP A 312 -12.59 34.26 -11.18
N VAL A 313 -11.42 34.44 -10.60
CA VAL A 313 -10.82 35.71 -10.25
C VAL A 313 -9.52 35.88 -11.03
N PRO A 314 -9.58 36.29 -12.28
CA PRO A 314 -8.42 36.34 -13.16
C PRO A 314 -7.38 37.41 -12.81
N ASP A 315 -7.80 38.49 -12.13
CA ASP A 315 -6.92 39.59 -11.79
C ASP A 315 -7.29 40.30 -10.50
N CYS A 316 -6.29 40.74 -9.73
CA CYS A 316 -6.43 41.51 -8.50
C CYS A 316 -5.33 42.55 -8.38
N HIS A 317 -5.72 43.81 -8.13
CA HIS A 317 -4.79 44.90 -7.79
C HIS A 317 -4.96 45.29 -6.32
N PHE A 318 -3.86 45.46 -5.61
CA PHE A 318 -3.85 45.77 -4.18
C PHE A 318 -3.10 47.08 -3.90
N GLU A 319 -3.68 47.92 -3.09
CA GLU A 319 -3.07 49.14 -2.56
C GLU A 319 -3.06 49.12 -1.05
N GLN A 320 -1.94 49.50 -0.44
CA GLN A 320 -1.83 49.67 1.00
C GLN A 320 -2.44 51.02 1.40
N LYS A 321 -3.51 50.98 2.19
CA LYS A 321 -4.15 52.12 2.84
C LYS A 321 -4.34 51.83 4.31
N ASP A 322 -5.36 52.35 4.98
CA ASP A 322 -5.79 51.86 6.31
C ASP A 322 -6.42 50.45 6.13
N GLY A 323 -5.56 49.41 6.06
CA GLY A 323 -5.88 48.07 5.59
C GLY A 323 -5.40 47.86 4.15
N ILE A 324 -5.99 46.90 3.46
CA ILE A 324 -5.72 46.59 2.04
C ILE A 324 -6.95 46.98 1.22
N ALA A 325 -6.79 47.94 0.31
CA ALA A 325 -7.76 48.22 -0.74
C ALA A 325 -7.47 47.27 -1.92
N ALA A 326 -8.51 46.71 -2.53
CA ALA A 326 -8.37 45.81 -3.65
C ALA A 326 -9.38 46.07 -4.76
N SER A 327 -8.90 46.00 -5.99
CA SER A 327 -9.72 46.00 -7.20
C SER A 327 -9.69 44.57 -7.73
N VAL A 328 -10.78 43.83 -7.59
CA VAL A 328 -10.90 42.40 -7.86
C VAL A 328 -11.75 42.17 -9.09
N THR A 329 -11.18 41.58 -10.13
CA THR A 329 -11.90 41.19 -11.34
C THR A 329 -12.52 39.81 -11.15
N ILE A 330 -13.84 39.71 -11.20
CA ILE A 330 -14.58 38.45 -11.16
C ILE A 330 -15.14 38.15 -12.55
N GLU A 331 -14.87 36.97 -13.05
CA GLU A 331 -15.36 36.47 -14.34
C GLU A 331 -16.37 35.35 -14.10
N GLN A 332 -17.58 35.51 -14.64
CA GLN A 332 -18.64 34.51 -14.59
C GLN A 332 -19.40 34.49 -15.92
N ASN A 333 -19.59 33.32 -16.51
CA ASN A 333 -20.26 33.12 -17.80
C ASN A 333 -19.68 33.96 -18.96
N GLY A 334 -18.37 34.28 -18.92
CA GLY A 334 -17.68 35.12 -19.91
C GLY A 334 -17.82 36.62 -19.66
N GLU A 335 -18.60 37.05 -18.67
CA GLU A 335 -18.69 38.45 -18.26
C GLU A 335 -17.68 38.75 -17.15
N ARG A 336 -16.97 39.91 -17.28
CA ARG A 336 -16.02 40.42 -16.29
C ARG A 336 -16.58 41.62 -15.59
N ARG A 337 -16.48 41.61 -14.25
CA ARG A 337 -16.80 42.75 -13.40
C ARG A 337 -15.70 43.02 -12.41
N VAL A 338 -15.40 44.30 -12.24
CA VAL A 338 -14.41 44.76 -11.26
C VAL A 338 -15.15 45.20 -10.00
N ILE A 339 -14.75 44.69 -8.86
CA ILE A 339 -15.32 44.99 -7.56
C ILE A 339 -14.23 45.66 -6.71
N GLU A 340 -14.51 46.89 -6.30
CA GLU A 340 -13.66 47.65 -5.37
C GLU A 340 -14.03 47.27 -3.94
N THR A 341 -13.04 46.91 -3.14
CA THR A 341 -13.28 46.44 -1.78
C THR A 341 -12.09 46.72 -0.88
N THR A 342 -12.28 46.54 0.42
CA THR A 342 -11.23 46.63 1.43
C THR A 342 -11.25 45.41 2.33
N GLY A 343 -10.09 45.10 2.96
CA GLY A 343 -9.97 44.03 3.93
C GLY A 343 -8.78 44.24 4.86
N ASN A 344 -8.71 43.45 5.92
CA ASN A 344 -7.57 43.47 6.84
C ASN A 344 -6.29 42.92 6.19
N GLY A 345 -6.43 42.08 5.15
CA GLY A 345 -5.38 41.52 4.35
C GLY A 345 -5.84 41.24 2.93
N ARG A 346 -4.91 40.82 2.04
CA ARG A 346 -5.22 40.61 0.62
C ARG A 346 -6.29 39.53 0.41
N LEU A 347 -6.18 38.40 1.11
CA LEU A 347 -7.15 37.31 1.00
C LEU A 347 -8.53 37.73 1.53
N ASP A 348 -8.58 38.50 2.62
CA ASP A 348 -9.81 39.05 3.19
C ASP A 348 -10.49 40.05 2.23
N ALA A 349 -9.72 40.93 1.58
CA ALA A 349 -10.24 41.84 0.57
C ALA A 349 -10.86 41.07 -0.63
N VAL A 350 -10.21 40.02 -1.14
CA VAL A 350 -10.76 39.18 -2.21
C VAL A 350 -12.01 38.43 -1.73
N SER A 351 -12.02 37.93 -0.51
CA SER A 351 -13.17 37.27 0.10
C SER A 351 -14.37 38.23 0.16
N ASN A 352 -14.15 39.50 0.57
CA ASN A 352 -15.16 40.51 0.62
C ASN A 352 -15.71 40.85 -0.79
N ALA A 353 -14.86 40.92 -1.81
CA ALA A 353 -15.29 41.10 -3.20
C ALA A 353 -16.22 39.97 -3.67
N ILE A 354 -15.86 38.70 -3.39
CA ILE A 354 -16.69 37.55 -3.74
C ILE A 354 -18.03 37.59 -3.01
N LYS A 355 -18.03 37.89 -1.71
CA LYS A 355 -19.25 38.04 -0.92
C LYS A 355 -20.15 39.13 -1.49
N MET A 356 -19.59 40.30 -1.85
CA MET A 356 -20.32 41.38 -2.46
C MET A 356 -20.89 41.03 -3.82
N TYR A 357 -20.08 40.40 -4.68
CA TYR A 357 -20.51 40.06 -6.03
C TYR A 357 -21.68 39.06 -6.07
N PHE A 358 -21.65 38.04 -5.20
CA PHE A 358 -22.67 37.00 -5.15
C PHE A 358 -23.79 37.26 -4.13
N GLY A 359 -23.66 38.28 -3.25
CA GLY A 359 -24.59 38.51 -2.16
C GLY A 359 -24.64 37.38 -1.14
N ILE A 360 -23.50 36.72 -0.88
CA ILE A 360 -23.37 35.57 0.00
C ILE A 360 -22.58 35.87 1.26
N SER A 361 -22.81 35.08 2.30
CA SER A 361 -22.05 35.15 3.55
C SER A 361 -21.43 33.79 3.88
N TYR A 362 -20.13 33.80 4.16
CA TYR A 362 -19.38 32.66 4.68
C TYR A 362 -18.27 33.18 5.59
N GLU A 363 -17.79 32.31 6.46
CA GLU A 363 -16.63 32.52 7.32
C GLU A 363 -15.38 31.85 6.72
N LEU A 364 -14.25 32.55 6.71
CA LEU A 364 -12.95 31.98 6.39
C LEU A 364 -12.41 31.34 7.67
N ALA A 365 -12.49 30.00 7.76
CA ALA A 365 -12.25 29.26 8.99
C ALA A 365 -10.79 28.81 9.15
N ALA A 366 -10.09 28.50 8.05
CA ALA A 366 -8.70 28.13 8.09
C ALA A 366 -7.96 28.55 6.82
N TYR A 367 -6.68 28.86 7.01
CA TYR A 367 -5.73 29.16 5.93
C TYR A 367 -4.37 28.59 6.28
N GLN A 368 -3.75 27.89 5.33
CA GLN A 368 -2.41 27.34 5.41
C GLN A 368 -1.75 27.39 4.05
N GLU A 369 -0.43 27.58 3.99
CA GLU A 369 0.35 27.56 2.76
C GLU A 369 1.72 26.90 2.99
N HIS A 370 2.31 26.36 1.94
CA HIS A 370 3.69 25.87 1.92
C HIS A 370 4.24 25.75 0.50
N ALA A 371 5.56 25.66 0.36
CA ALA A 371 6.22 25.33 -0.91
C ALA A 371 6.09 23.82 -1.22
N ILE A 372 5.75 23.47 -2.47
CA ILE A 372 5.59 22.06 -2.89
C ILE A 372 6.96 21.37 -3.03
N SER A 373 7.98 22.10 -3.45
CA SER A 373 9.37 21.63 -3.63
C SER A 373 10.37 22.64 -3.10
N GLU A 374 11.63 22.26 -3.02
CA GLU A 374 12.71 23.16 -2.64
C GLU A 374 13.20 23.98 -3.86
N GLY A 375 13.65 25.21 -3.62
CA GLY A 375 14.25 26.09 -4.64
C GLY A 375 13.39 27.30 -5.03
N SER A 376 13.99 28.24 -5.74
CA SER A 376 13.39 29.53 -6.09
C SER A 376 12.29 29.45 -7.17
N SER A 377 12.19 28.35 -7.88
CA SER A 377 11.14 28.07 -8.87
C SER A 377 10.04 27.13 -8.33
N SER A 378 9.99 26.92 -7.02
CA SER A 378 8.98 26.07 -6.39
C SER A 378 7.60 26.71 -6.47
N LYS A 379 6.58 25.89 -6.78
CA LYS A 379 5.18 26.31 -6.66
C LYS A 379 4.76 26.33 -5.20
N ALA A 380 3.87 27.24 -4.85
CA ALA A 380 3.20 27.27 -3.57
C ALA A 380 1.86 26.54 -3.64
N ALA A 381 1.55 25.78 -2.60
CA ALA A 381 0.22 25.24 -2.35
C ALA A 381 -0.42 25.99 -1.18
N ALA A 382 -1.60 26.53 -1.40
CA ALA A 382 -2.42 27.17 -0.38
C ALA A 382 -3.71 26.37 -0.16
N TYR A 383 -4.18 26.32 1.07
CA TYR A 383 -5.39 25.62 1.51
C TYR A 383 -6.30 26.60 2.24
N VAL A 384 -7.54 26.65 1.84
CA VAL A 384 -8.55 27.51 2.44
C VAL A 384 -9.76 26.70 2.85
N GLU A 385 -10.19 26.85 4.09
CA GLU A 385 -11.48 26.37 4.58
C GLU A 385 -12.45 27.52 4.74
N ILE A 386 -13.64 27.40 4.15
CA ILE A 386 -14.75 28.29 4.42
C ILE A 386 -15.92 27.54 5.06
N ILE A 387 -16.67 28.23 5.90
CA ILE A 387 -17.89 27.71 6.53
C ILE A 387 -19.08 28.54 6.06
N CYS A 388 -20.07 27.86 5.46
CA CYS A 388 -21.32 28.45 5.06
C CYS A 388 -22.48 27.63 5.64
N GLN A 389 -23.37 28.23 6.39
CA GLN A 389 -24.54 27.57 7.01
C GLN A 389 -24.15 26.28 7.80
N GLY A 390 -22.99 26.29 8.46
CA GLY A 390 -22.47 25.14 9.23
C GLY A 390 -21.85 24.06 8.41
N LYS A 391 -21.78 24.17 7.08
CA LYS A 391 -21.06 23.24 6.20
C LYS A 391 -19.66 23.76 5.88
N HIS A 392 -18.71 22.84 5.78
CA HIS A 392 -17.30 23.11 5.53
C HIS A 392 -16.95 22.86 4.06
N PHE A 393 -16.20 23.77 3.47
CA PHE A 393 -15.74 23.66 2.08
C PHE A 393 -14.25 23.95 2.00
N TRP A 394 -13.47 22.97 1.56
CA TRP A 394 -12.05 23.11 1.34
C TRP A 394 -11.74 23.38 -0.12
N GLY A 395 -10.83 24.33 -0.36
CA GLY A 395 -10.23 24.61 -1.66
C GLY A 395 -8.72 24.64 -1.58
N VAL A 396 -8.06 24.27 -2.66
CA VAL A 396 -6.61 24.30 -2.82
C VAL A 396 -6.24 25.14 -4.03
N GLY A 397 -5.22 25.98 -3.86
CA GLY A 397 -4.63 26.73 -4.95
C GLY A 397 -3.16 26.35 -5.11
N VAL A 398 -2.74 26.17 -6.36
CA VAL A 398 -1.34 25.88 -6.71
C VAL A 398 -0.89 26.84 -7.78
N ASP A 399 0.11 27.68 -7.47
CA ASP A 399 0.70 28.67 -8.38
C ASP A 399 2.16 28.94 -8.00
N GLU A 400 2.94 29.53 -8.91
CA GLU A 400 4.30 30.01 -8.64
C GLU A 400 4.28 31.25 -7.71
N ASP A 401 3.20 32.02 -7.75
CA ASP A 401 2.97 33.18 -6.89
C ASP A 401 2.10 32.76 -5.69
N ILE A 402 2.62 32.98 -4.49
CA ILE A 402 1.97 32.62 -3.23
C ILE A 402 0.63 33.36 -3.04
N ILE A 403 0.49 34.59 -3.55
CA ILE A 403 -0.74 35.35 -3.48
C ILE A 403 -1.78 34.76 -4.43
N LYS A 404 -1.36 34.41 -5.64
CA LYS A 404 -2.23 33.75 -6.63
C LYS A 404 -2.68 32.38 -6.15
N SER A 405 -1.79 31.60 -5.54
CA SER A 405 -2.18 30.30 -4.96
C SER A 405 -3.20 30.46 -3.85
N SER A 406 -3.06 31.48 -2.99
CA SER A 406 -4.00 31.76 -1.91
C SER A 406 -5.37 32.20 -2.45
N ILE A 407 -5.40 33.04 -3.47
CA ILE A 407 -6.65 33.47 -4.14
C ILE A 407 -7.31 32.28 -4.83
N ALA A 408 -6.53 31.45 -5.57
CA ALA A 408 -7.04 30.25 -6.21
C ALA A 408 -7.63 29.24 -5.22
N ALA A 409 -7.04 29.10 -4.02
CA ALA A 409 -7.59 28.29 -2.95
C ALA A 409 -8.95 28.79 -2.47
N LEU A 410 -9.09 30.10 -2.24
CA LEU A 410 -10.36 30.72 -1.86
C LEU A 410 -11.40 30.57 -2.97
N VAL A 411 -11.02 30.81 -4.22
CA VAL A 411 -11.90 30.62 -5.39
C VAL A 411 -12.36 29.18 -5.49
N SER A 412 -11.46 28.21 -5.29
CA SER A 412 -11.81 26.77 -5.29
C SER A 412 -12.82 26.42 -4.20
N ALA A 413 -12.61 26.89 -2.96
CA ALA A 413 -13.52 26.65 -1.85
C ALA A 413 -14.91 27.26 -2.12
N THR A 414 -14.95 28.50 -2.61
CA THR A 414 -16.21 29.21 -2.91
C THR A 414 -16.94 28.66 -4.13
N ASN A 415 -16.23 28.15 -5.14
CA ASN A 415 -16.83 27.41 -6.26
C ASN A 415 -17.50 26.10 -5.80
N LYS A 416 -16.85 25.34 -4.92
CA LYS A 416 -17.43 24.12 -4.32
C LYS A 416 -18.70 24.45 -3.51
N MET A 417 -18.65 25.49 -2.68
CA MET A 417 -19.80 25.97 -1.92
C MET A 417 -20.92 26.35 -2.87
N ALA A 418 -20.65 27.16 -3.88
CA ALA A 418 -21.64 27.66 -4.83
C ALA A 418 -22.36 26.54 -5.57
N LYS A 419 -21.61 25.48 -5.96
CA LYS A 419 -22.13 24.28 -6.62
C LYS A 419 -22.97 23.40 -5.68
N SER A 420 -22.55 23.25 -4.41
CA SER A 420 -23.26 22.44 -3.41
C SER A 420 -24.59 23.05 -2.95
N GLU A 421 -24.64 24.34 -2.80
CA GLU A 421 -25.80 25.06 -2.21
C GLU A 421 -26.77 25.62 -3.27
N ASN A 422 -26.54 25.36 -4.58
CA ASN A 422 -27.31 25.94 -5.70
C ASN A 422 -27.45 27.48 -5.59
N ILE A 423 -26.46 28.15 -4.98
CA ILE A 423 -26.50 29.59 -4.65
C ILE A 423 -26.61 30.46 -5.90
N ILE A 424 -26.38 29.91 -7.08
CA ILE A 424 -26.30 30.61 -8.35
C ILE A 424 -27.62 30.64 -9.10
N GLU A 425 -28.52 29.70 -8.87
CA GLU A 425 -29.85 29.70 -9.47
C GLU A 425 -30.81 30.72 -8.86
N GLY A 426 -30.47 31.25 -7.69
CA GLY A 426 -31.25 32.27 -6.99
C GLY A 426 -30.45 33.53 -6.75
N ARG A 427 -29.94 34.22 -7.79
CA ARG A 427 -29.45 35.60 -7.64
C ARG A 427 -30.55 36.46 -6.99
N ASP A 428 -30.31 36.88 -5.76
CA ASP A 428 -31.17 37.88 -5.14
C ASP A 428 -30.81 39.25 -5.75
N GLU A 429 -31.36 39.52 -6.96
CA GLU A 429 -31.11 40.75 -7.72
C GLU A 429 -31.27 41.98 -6.84
N ARG A 430 -32.16 41.90 -5.87
CA ARG A 430 -32.47 43.03 -4.98
C ARG A 430 -31.32 43.35 -4.01
N ILE A 431 -30.63 42.33 -3.45
CA ILE A 431 -29.46 42.62 -2.60
C ILE A 431 -28.29 43.16 -3.43
N MET A 432 -28.14 42.68 -4.67
CA MET A 432 -27.10 43.16 -5.59
C MET A 432 -27.34 44.65 -5.93
N GLU A 433 -28.58 45.05 -6.22
CA GLU A 433 -28.95 46.45 -6.49
C GLU A 433 -28.69 47.32 -5.26
N ILE A 434 -29.05 46.85 -4.06
CA ILE A 434 -28.81 47.56 -2.80
C ILE A 434 -27.31 47.75 -2.57
N MET A 435 -26.49 46.69 -2.71
CA MET A 435 -25.06 46.78 -2.49
C MET A 435 -24.35 47.67 -3.51
N ASN A 436 -24.72 47.57 -4.79
CA ASN A 436 -24.19 48.45 -5.84
C ASN A 436 -24.55 49.92 -5.58
N TYR A 437 -25.79 50.19 -5.09
CA TYR A 437 -26.17 51.54 -4.79
C TYR A 437 -25.39 52.09 -3.59
N ILE A 438 -25.19 51.30 -2.54
CA ILE A 438 -24.36 51.71 -1.38
C ILE A 438 -22.93 52.02 -1.86
N GLN A 439 -22.34 51.16 -2.68
CA GLN A 439 -20.97 51.34 -3.16
C GLN A 439 -20.79 52.61 -4.02
N ASN A 440 -21.75 52.89 -4.89
CA ASN A 440 -21.67 54.03 -5.78
C ASN A 440 -22.00 55.36 -5.09
N ASN A 441 -22.60 55.31 -3.90
CA ASN A 441 -23.06 56.51 -3.15
C ASN A 441 -22.55 56.49 -1.70
N TYR A 442 -21.44 55.81 -1.41
CA TYR A 442 -20.97 55.51 -0.05
C TYR A 442 -20.73 56.75 0.83
N VAL A 443 -20.48 57.92 0.23
CA VAL A 443 -20.24 59.17 0.93
C VAL A 443 -21.54 59.75 1.53
N ASP A 444 -22.68 59.63 0.82
CA ASP A 444 -23.93 60.28 1.16
C ASP A 444 -25.08 59.33 1.47
N VAL A 445 -24.86 58.02 1.33
CA VAL A 445 -25.91 57.03 1.53
C VAL A 445 -26.21 56.82 3.01
N THR A 446 -27.46 56.98 3.36
CA THR A 446 -27.98 56.69 4.71
C THR A 446 -29.03 55.59 4.65
N MET A 447 -29.33 54.98 5.80
CA MET A 447 -30.38 53.96 5.89
C MET A 447 -31.76 54.50 5.48
N ASP A 448 -31.98 55.81 5.64
CA ASP A 448 -33.20 56.51 5.19
C ASP A 448 -33.29 56.50 3.66
N VAL A 449 -32.21 56.89 2.99
CA VAL A 449 -32.14 56.95 1.53
C VAL A 449 -32.32 55.57 0.92
N LEU A 450 -31.70 54.55 1.52
CA LEU A 450 -31.86 53.18 1.06
C LEU A 450 -33.29 52.65 1.27
N ALA A 451 -33.87 52.92 2.45
CA ALA A 451 -35.24 52.51 2.77
C ALA A 451 -36.26 53.09 1.80
N GLU A 452 -36.14 54.42 1.51
CA GLU A 452 -36.99 55.12 0.55
C GLU A 452 -36.81 54.59 -0.88
N LYS A 453 -35.53 54.47 -1.33
CA LYS A 453 -35.21 54.02 -2.70
C LYS A 453 -35.69 52.61 -3.02
N PHE A 454 -35.51 51.69 -2.08
CA PHE A 454 -35.85 50.26 -2.28
C PHE A 454 -37.25 49.91 -1.73
N GLY A 455 -37.99 50.85 -1.18
CA GLY A 455 -39.34 50.64 -0.66
C GLY A 455 -39.40 49.66 0.52
N LEU A 456 -38.39 49.68 1.39
CA LEU A 456 -38.25 48.78 2.52
C LEU A 456 -38.22 49.54 3.84
N SER A 457 -38.70 48.94 4.93
CA SER A 457 -38.51 49.52 6.25
C SER A 457 -37.05 49.41 6.71
N LYS A 458 -36.53 50.43 7.41
CA LYS A 458 -35.15 50.43 7.93
C LYS A 458 -34.78 49.17 8.74
N PRO A 459 -35.65 48.69 9.67
CA PRO A 459 -35.34 47.48 10.42
C PRO A 459 -35.22 46.23 9.51
N TYR A 460 -36.11 46.12 8.53
CA TYR A 460 -36.08 45.02 7.56
C TYR A 460 -34.85 45.11 6.67
N LEU A 461 -34.53 46.30 6.15
CA LEU A 461 -33.38 46.51 5.27
C LEU A 461 -32.06 46.23 6.00
N SER A 462 -31.91 46.69 7.24
CA SER A 462 -30.72 46.38 8.06
C SER A 462 -30.56 44.89 8.30
N LYS A 463 -31.64 44.17 8.64
CA LYS A 463 -31.67 42.75 8.82
C LYS A 463 -31.38 42.04 7.51
N TYR A 464 -32.00 42.45 6.41
CA TYR A 464 -31.85 41.85 5.07
C TYR A 464 -30.43 41.99 4.55
N ILE A 465 -29.80 43.16 4.66
CA ILE A 465 -28.41 43.39 4.30
C ILE A 465 -27.50 42.45 5.12
N LYS A 466 -27.69 42.41 6.44
CA LYS A 466 -26.89 41.58 7.34
C LYS A 466 -27.04 40.08 7.04
N GLU A 467 -28.25 39.60 6.82
CA GLU A 467 -28.53 38.18 6.52
C GLU A 467 -27.97 37.75 5.17
N LYS A 468 -28.03 38.64 4.15
CA LYS A 468 -27.65 38.30 2.78
C LYS A 468 -26.19 38.60 2.44
N SER A 469 -25.59 39.66 3.03
CA SER A 469 -24.20 40.04 2.74
C SER A 469 -23.22 39.71 3.89
N GLY A 470 -23.71 39.37 5.09
CA GLY A 470 -22.91 39.22 6.29
C GLY A 470 -22.38 40.53 6.87
N MET A 471 -22.64 41.67 6.23
CA MET A 471 -22.15 43.00 6.61
C MET A 471 -23.25 43.82 7.28
N THR A 472 -22.87 44.63 8.26
CA THR A 472 -23.77 45.63 8.86
C THR A 472 -23.59 46.97 8.15
N PHE A 473 -24.68 47.61 7.80
CA PHE A 473 -24.64 49.00 7.31
C PHE A 473 -24.33 49.94 8.48
N GLN A 474 -23.16 50.55 8.48
CA GLN A 474 -22.74 51.63 9.40
C GLN A 474 -22.23 52.79 8.60
#